data_b74a8396f202e4184baf09a2d185631e
#
_entry.id   b74a8396f202e4184baf09a2d185631e
#
_cell.length_a   1.000
_cell.length_b   1.000
_cell.length_c   1.000
_cell.angle_alpha   90.00
_cell.angle_beta   90.00
_cell.angle_gamma   90.00
#
_symmetry.space_group_name_H-M   'P 1'
#
loop_
_entity.id
_entity.type
_entity.pdbx_description
1 polymer ?
#
loop_
_entity_poly.entity_id
_entity_poly.type
_entity_poly.pdbx_seq_one_letter_code
_entity_poly.pdbx_strand_id
1 'polypeptide(L)'
;AKIDKDGELNQTATSRSSDELPNIIVVQLESYFDVANAEFFTTSEDACPNLHNLYQNYSNGYFKVPSVGAGTANTEFEVLTGMNLRYFGPGEYPYKTYSKKHPTESAATALASLGYGTHALHDNTGNFYSRANVFNNMGFDTFTSKEFMNVLQTTENGWAKDEILTQHIMEAMDTTKQEDFVFTVSVQGHGNYPET
;
A
#
# COMPACT_ATOMS: atom_id res chain seq x y z
N ALA A 1 -12.02 20.11 5.63
CA ALA A 1 -11.47 21.16 4.78
C ALA A 1 -12.64 21.88 4.08
N LYS A 2 -12.61 23.22 4.00
CA LYS A 2 -13.58 23.98 3.20
C LYS A 2 -12.89 24.34 1.90
N ILE A 3 -13.55 24.07 0.80
CA ILE A 3 -13.15 24.53 -0.53
C ILE A 3 -13.71 25.95 -0.70
N ASP A 4 -12.90 26.89 -1.13
CA ASP A 4 -13.36 28.24 -1.42
C ASP A 4 -14.12 28.32 -2.77
N LYS A 5 -14.57 29.51 -3.12
CA LYS A 5 -15.38 29.71 -4.34
C LYS A 5 -14.59 29.49 -5.64
N ASP A 6 -13.28 29.47 -5.58
CA ASP A 6 -12.38 29.29 -6.72
C ASP A 6 -11.86 27.84 -6.81
N GLY A 7 -12.32 26.95 -5.92
CA GLY A 7 -11.96 25.53 -5.92
C GLY A 7 -10.64 25.21 -5.21
N GLU A 8 -10.01 26.21 -4.59
CA GLU A 8 -8.80 26.00 -3.81
C GLU A 8 -9.10 25.45 -2.41
N LEU A 9 -8.31 24.47 -1.99
CA LEU A 9 -8.34 23.95 -0.63
C LEU A 9 -7.78 25.02 0.32
N ASN A 10 -8.64 25.59 1.15
CA ASN A 10 -8.22 26.46 2.24
C ASN A 10 -7.43 25.62 3.26
N GLN A 11 -6.15 25.46 3.03
CA GLN A 11 -5.22 24.94 4.02
C GLN A 11 -5.04 26.00 5.10
N THR A 12 -5.77 25.90 6.20
CA THR A 12 -5.29 26.44 7.45
C THR A 12 -4.09 25.57 7.84
N ALA A 13 -2.95 25.89 7.27
CA ALA A 13 -1.67 25.39 7.76
C ALA A 13 -1.51 25.96 9.19
N THR A 14 -1.89 25.17 10.17
CA THR A 14 -1.24 25.28 11.48
C THR A 14 0.22 24.97 11.18
N SER A 15 1.09 25.96 11.31
CA SER A 15 2.53 25.81 11.24
C SER A 15 2.95 24.87 12.37
N ARG A 16 2.95 23.57 12.12
CA ARG A 16 3.66 22.62 12.96
C ARG A 16 5.15 22.77 12.62
N SER A 17 6.00 22.75 13.64
CA SER A 17 7.44 22.65 13.41
C SER A 17 7.73 21.33 12.66
N SER A 18 8.72 21.32 11.80
CA SER A 18 9.16 20.10 11.08
C SER A 18 9.47 18.92 12.02
N ASP A 19 9.79 19.20 13.28
CA ASP A 19 10.12 18.22 14.32
C ASP A 19 8.90 17.45 14.87
N GLU A 20 7.70 17.68 14.35
CA GLU A 20 6.44 17.08 14.83
C GLU A 20 5.72 16.23 13.78
N LEU A 21 6.27 16.06 12.59
CA LEU A 21 5.64 15.24 11.56
C LEU A 21 5.96 13.75 11.80
N PRO A 22 4.96 12.86 11.77
CA PRO A 22 5.19 11.43 11.94
C PRO A 22 5.62 10.77 10.63
N ASN A 23 6.35 9.68 10.70
CA ASN A 23 6.45 8.74 9.60
C ASN A 23 5.06 8.15 9.28
N ILE A 24 4.79 7.93 8.01
CA ILE A 24 3.52 7.38 7.53
C ILE A 24 3.81 6.06 6.81
N ILE A 25 3.36 4.96 7.40
CA ILE A 25 3.53 3.63 6.81
C ILE A 25 2.16 3.07 6.48
N VAL A 26 1.93 2.80 5.19
CA VAL A 26 0.71 2.18 4.67
C VAL A 26 1.05 0.77 4.19
N VAL A 27 0.43 -0.23 4.79
CA VAL A 27 0.61 -1.64 4.43
C VAL A 27 -0.69 -2.17 3.82
N GLN A 28 -0.66 -2.49 2.53
CA GLN A 28 -1.75 -3.17 1.85
C GLN A 28 -1.50 -4.67 1.90
N LEU A 29 -2.27 -5.37 2.73
CA LEU A 29 -2.22 -6.84 2.83
C LEU A 29 -2.98 -7.44 1.65
N GLU A 30 -2.26 -7.96 0.66
CA GLU A 30 -2.86 -8.58 -0.51
C GLU A 30 -3.53 -9.90 -0.15
N SER A 31 -4.75 -10.10 -0.63
CA SER A 31 -5.55 -11.32 -0.44
C SER A 31 -5.76 -11.71 1.02
N TYR A 32 -5.58 -10.77 1.94
CA TYR A 32 -5.85 -11.02 3.35
C TYR A 32 -7.35 -11.28 3.58
N PHE A 33 -7.64 -12.34 4.30
CA PHE A 33 -8.97 -12.67 4.78
C PHE A 33 -8.90 -13.03 6.27
N ASP A 34 -9.67 -12.31 7.09
CA ASP A 34 -9.79 -12.64 8.50
C ASP A 34 -10.78 -13.79 8.68
N VAL A 35 -10.25 -14.96 9.01
CA VAL A 35 -11.05 -16.18 9.19
C VAL A 35 -12.05 -16.09 10.35
N ALA A 36 -11.87 -15.16 11.30
CA ALA A 36 -12.83 -14.92 12.36
C ALA A 36 -14.17 -14.35 11.82
N ASN A 37 -14.16 -13.77 10.61
CA ASN A 37 -15.36 -13.30 9.93
C ASN A 37 -16.09 -14.39 9.12
N ALA A 38 -15.60 -15.63 9.10
CA ALA A 38 -16.26 -16.72 8.39
C ALA A 38 -17.40 -17.31 9.22
N GLU A 39 -18.61 -17.33 8.67
CA GLU A 39 -19.80 -17.85 9.37
C GLU A 39 -19.93 -19.37 9.34
N PHE A 40 -19.16 -20.05 8.48
CA PHE A 40 -19.32 -21.49 8.18
C PHE A 40 -18.32 -22.40 8.90
N PHE A 41 -17.38 -21.85 9.68
CA PHE A 41 -16.50 -22.61 10.55
C PHE A 41 -16.04 -21.76 11.74
N THR A 42 -15.46 -22.45 12.73
CA THR A 42 -14.83 -21.81 13.90
C THR A 42 -13.41 -22.31 14.04
N THR A 43 -12.50 -21.44 14.43
CA THR A 43 -11.12 -21.79 14.73
C THR A 43 -10.97 -22.19 16.21
N SER A 44 -10.05 -23.11 16.53
CA SER A 44 -9.75 -23.52 17.90
C SER A 44 -9.01 -22.43 18.70
N GLU A 45 -8.37 -21.51 17.98
CA GLU A 45 -7.63 -20.38 18.54
C GLU A 45 -7.70 -19.19 17.58
N ASP A 46 -7.32 -18.02 18.05
CA ASP A 46 -7.29 -16.81 17.24
C ASP A 46 -6.17 -16.91 16.19
N ALA A 47 -6.55 -16.88 14.91
CA ALA A 47 -5.61 -16.97 13.79
C ALA A 47 -4.77 -15.71 13.56
N CYS A 48 -5.25 -14.55 14.05
CA CYS A 48 -4.63 -13.25 13.82
C CYS A 48 -4.57 -12.38 15.08
N PRO A 49 -3.99 -12.88 16.21
CA PRO A 49 -4.10 -12.23 17.51
C PRO A 49 -3.51 -10.82 17.54
N ASN A 50 -2.43 -10.57 16.82
CA ASN A 50 -1.82 -9.25 16.76
C ASN A 50 -2.71 -8.24 16.04
N LEU A 51 -3.36 -8.62 14.94
CA LEU A 51 -4.26 -7.74 14.20
C LEU A 51 -5.54 -7.47 15.01
N HIS A 52 -6.10 -8.49 15.68
CA HIS A 52 -7.25 -8.29 16.56
C HIS A 52 -6.92 -7.40 17.75
N ASN A 53 -5.70 -7.48 18.28
CA ASN A 53 -5.25 -6.54 19.32
C ASN A 53 -5.16 -5.10 18.79
N LEU A 54 -4.74 -4.90 17.53
CA LEU A 54 -4.77 -3.57 16.91
C LEU A 54 -6.21 -3.07 16.74
N TYR A 55 -7.14 -3.90 16.32
CA TYR A 55 -8.56 -3.53 16.21
C TYR A 55 -9.18 -3.11 17.55
N GLN A 56 -8.76 -3.72 18.65
CA GLN A 56 -9.27 -3.39 19.98
C GLN A 56 -8.71 -2.07 20.54
N ASN A 57 -7.49 -1.70 20.17
CA ASN A 57 -6.76 -0.60 20.82
C ASN A 57 -6.57 0.63 19.95
N TYR A 58 -6.82 0.54 18.64
CA TYR A 58 -6.59 1.64 17.70
C TYR A 58 -7.81 1.86 16.80
N SER A 59 -7.84 3.00 16.13
CA SER A 59 -8.89 3.32 15.16
C SER A 59 -8.94 2.28 14.04
N ASN A 60 -10.13 1.77 13.77
CA ASN A 60 -10.35 0.78 12.71
C ASN A 60 -11.70 0.99 12.04
N GLY A 61 -11.93 0.31 10.92
CA GLY A 61 -13.18 0.37 10.18
C GLY A 61 -13.09 -0.41 8.87
N TYR A 62 -14.18 -0.40 8.10
CA TYR A 62 -14.24 -1.04 6.80
C TYR A 62 -13.87 -0.06 5.69
N PHE A 63 -13.02 -0.50 4.77
CA PHE A 63 -12.66 0.21 3.56
C PHE A 63 -13.22 -0.50 2.34
N LYS A 64 -14.04 0.20 1.55
CA LYS A 64 -14.63 -0.38 0.34
C LYS A 64 -13.60 -0.32 -0.79
N VAL A 65 -13.19 -1.49 -1.26
CA VAL A 65 -12.22 -1.63 -2.35
C VAL A 65 -12.91 -1.81 -3.71
N PRO A 66 -12.27 -1.38 -4.81
CA PRO A 66 -12.87 -1.44 -6.15
C PRO A 66 -12.87 -2.84 -6.78
N SER A 67 -12.05 -3.75 -6.25
CA SER A 67 -11.83 -5.09 -6.83
C SER A 67 -12.01 -6.17 -5.77
N VAL A 68 -12.56 -7.32 -6.16
CA VAL A 68 -12.76 -8.50 -5.32
C VAL A 68 -12.11 -9.70 -6.01
N GLY A 69 -11.30 -10.46 -5.27
CA GLY A 69 -10.68 -11.71 -5.74
C GLY A 69 -9.51 -11.57 -6.70
N ALA A 70 -9.32 -10.41 -7.31
CA ALA A 70 -8.18 -10.09 -8.18
C ALA A 70 -8.10 -8.57 -8.39
N GLY A 71 -6.95 -8.08 -8.91
CA GLY A 71 -6.83 -6.67 -9.28
C GLY A 71 -6.35 -5.75 -8.17
N THR A 72 -5.44 -6.22 -7.33
CA THR A 72 -4.78 -5.47 -6.24
C THR A 72 -4.33 -4.08 -6.68
N ALA A 73 -3.76 -3.96 -7.89
CA ALA A 73 -3.33 -2.69 -8.48
C ALA A 73 -4.45 -1.63 -8.58
N ASN A 74 -5.70 -2.05 -8.66
CA ASN A 74 -6.84 -1.14 -8.69
C ASN A 74 -7.10 -0.53 -7.31
N THR A 75 -6.93 -1.30 -6.25
CA THR A 75 -6.99 -0.81 -4.87
C THR A 75 -5.81 0.11 -4.58
N GLU A 76 -4.59 -0.28 -4.98
CA GLU A 76 -3.40 0.55 -4.86
C GLU A 76 -3.62 1.92 -5.54
N PHE A 77 -4.17 1.92 -6.76
CA PHE A 77 -4.47 3.14 -7.51
C PHE A 77 -5.41 4.07 -6.75
N GLU A 78 -6.56 3.56 -6.27
CA GLU A 78 -7.52 4.38 -5.51
C GLU A 78 -6.93 4.90 -4.20
N VAL A 79 -6.17 4.07 -3.47
CA VAL A 79 -5.52 4.46 -2.21
C VAL A 79 -4.50 5.58 -2.44
N LEU A 80 -3.66 5.43 -3.46
CA LEU A 80 -2.55 6.36 -3.70
C LEU A 80 -3.00 7.66 -4.36
N THR A 81 -4.00 7.61 -5.26
CA THR A 81 -4.40 8.79 -6.04
C THR A 81 -5.67 9.46 -5.53
N GLY A 82 -6.49 8.77 -4.72
CA GLY A 82 -7.82 9.23 -4.35
C GLY A 82 -8.84 9.22 -5.51
N MET A 83 -8.43 8.78 -6.71
CA MET A 83 -9.32 8.69 -7.88
C MET A 83 -10.09 7.39 -7.87
N ASN A 84 -11.42 7.46 -8.02
CA ASN A 84 -12.27 6.29 -8.04
C ASN A 84 -12.33 5.65 -9.44
N LEU A 85 -12.19 4.33 -9.52
CA LEU A 85 -12.20 3.55 -10.76
C LEU A 85 -13.49 3.68 -11.58
N ARG A 86 -14.59 4.10 -10.97
CA ARG A 86 -15.86 4.34 -11.70
C ARG A 86 -15.72 5.36 -12.83
N TYR A 87 -14.67 6.17 -12.81
CA TYR A 87 -14.38 7.16 -13.87
C TYR A 87 -13.59 6.56 -15.04
N PHE A 88 -13.19 5.29 -14.93
CA PHE A 88 -12.52 4.52 -15.97
C PHE A 88 -13.48 3.52 -16.60
N GLY A 89 -13.09 2.89 -17.71
CA GLY A 89 -13.91 1.89 -18.37
C GLY A 89 -14.06 0.60 -17.55
N PRO A 90 -15.12 -0.18 -17.79
CA PRO A 90 -15.30 -1.47 -17.11
C PRO A 90 -14.10 -2.40 -17.33
N GLY A 91 -13.58 -2.96 -16.25
CA GLY A 91 -12.41 -3.88 -16.29
C GLY A 91 -11.07 -3.21 -16.59
N GLU A 92 -11.01 -1.87 -16.56
CA GLU A 92 -9.78 -1.14 -16.80
C GLU A 92 -8.84 -1.20 -15.60
N TYR A 93 -7.55 -1.20 -15.90
CA TYR A 93 -6.46 -1.13 -14.94
C TYR A 93 -5.64 0.12 -15.21
N PRO A 94 -5.83 1.23 -14.48
CA PRO A 94 -5.06 2.47 -14.69
C PRO A 94 -3.55 2.27 -14.65
N TYR A 95 -3.05 1.32 -13.87
CA TYR A 95 -1.65 0.91 -13.89
C TYR A 95 -1.17 0.47 -15.26
N LYS A 96 -2.01 -0.22 -16.05
CA LYS A 96 -1.67 -0.72 -17.39
C LYS A 96 -1.93 0.29 -18.50
N THR A 97 -2.97 1.10 -18.34
CA THR A 97 -3.47 1.96 -19.41
C THR A 97 -2.93 3.39 -19.32
N TYR A 98 -2.76 3.90 -18.12
CA TYR A 98 -2.40 5.30 -17.87
C TYR A 98 -1.09 5.47 -17.07
N SER A 99 -1.09 5.09 -15.79
CA SER A 99 -0.02 5.46 -14.84
C SER A 99 1.37 4.93 -15.18
N LYS A 100 1.48 3.82 -15.92
CA LYS A 100 2.78 3.34 -16.39
C LYS A 100 3.44 4.23 -17.45
N LYS A 101 2.69 5.17 -18.05
CA LYS A 101 3.14 6.01 -19.16
C LYS A 101 3.11 7.49 -18.84
N HIS A 102 2.35 7.89 -17.85
CA HIS A 102 2.08 9.28 -17.55
C HIS A 102 2.32 9.59 -16.08
N PRO A 103 2.91 10.76 -15.76
CA PRO A 103 2.94 11.27 -14.39
C PRO A 103 1.53 11.27 -13.81
N THR A 104 1.42 10.83 -12.57
CA THR A 104 0.14 10.66 -11.88
C THR A 104 0.29 11.25 -10.48
N GLU A 105 -0.48 12.27 -10.16
CA GLU A 105 -0.51 12.82 -8.80
C GLU A 105 -0.97 11.75 -7.81
N SER A 106 -0.30 11.69 -6.68
CA SER A 106 -0.51 10.68 -5.66
C SER A 106 -0.21 11.19 -4.26
N ALA A 107 -0.48 10.37 -3.25
CA ALA A 107 -0.04 10.62 -1.89
C ALA A 107 1.48 10.83 -1.79
N ALA A 108 2.28 10.12 -2.63
CA ALA A 108 3.73 10.30 -2.65
C ALA A 108 4.11 11.71 -3.13
N THR A 109 3.54 12.20 -4.26
CA THR A 109 3.83 13.58 -4.73
C THR A 109 3.38 14.62 -3.72
N ALA A 110 2.22 14.42 -3.08
CA ALA A 110 1.71 15.35 -2.08
C ALA A 110 2.62 15.41 -0.84
N LEU A 111 3.04 14.26 -0.32
CA LEU A 111 3.90 14.19 0.86
C LEU A 111 5.34 14.60 0.56
N ALA A 112 5.88 14.30 -0.62
CA ALA A 112 7.18 14.79 -1.07
C ALA A 112 7.20 16.34 -1.09
N SER A 113 6.09 17.00 -1.48
CA SER A 113 5.98 18.46 -1.45
C SER A 113 6.03 19.04 -0.02
N LEU A 114 5.78 18.21 0.99
CA LEU A 114 5.88 18.55 2.42
C LEU A 114 7.25 18.17 3.02
N GLY A 115 8.16 17.61 2.23
CA GLY A 115 9.51 17.25 2.63
C GLY A 115 9.70 15.79 3.03
N TYR A 116 8.71 14.93 2.87
CA TYR A 116 8.85 13.50 3.14
C TYR A 116 9.75 12.79 2.13
N GLY A 117 10.56 11.83 2.58
CA GLY A 117 11.08 10.77 1.74
C GLY A 117 9.95 9.80 1.33
N THR A 118 9.95 9.30 0.11
CA THR A 118 8.82 8.49 -0.38
C THR A 118 9.29 7.16 -0.93
N HIS A 119 8.81 6.07 -0.33
CA HIS A 119 9.27 4.72 -0.58
C HIS A 119 8.11 3.78 -0.89
N ALA A 120 8.23 3.02 -1.97
CA ALA A 120 7.32 1.93 -2.27
C ALA A 120 8.03 0.59 -2.14
N LEU A 121 7.35 -0.43 -1.61
CA LEU A 121 7.88 -1.78 -1.46
C LEU A 121 6.86 -2.83 -1.91
N HIS A 122 7.37 -3.93 -2.49
CA HIS A 122 6.55 -5.09 -2.83
C HIS A 122 7.43 -6.35 -2.91
N ASP A 123 7.10 -7.35 -2.14
CA ASP A 123 7.83 -8.61 -2.07
C ASP A 123 7.51 -9.59 -3.23
N ASN A 124 6.98 -9.06 -4.34
CA ASN A 124 6.89 -9.72 -5.62
C ASN A 124 7.68 -8.94 -6.69
N THR A 125 7.70 -9.44 -7.92
CA THR A 125 8.49 -8.85 -9.01
C THR A 125 8.03 -7.44 -9.38
N GLY A 126 8.99 -6.54 -9.59
CA GLY A 126 8.73 -5.14 -9.93
C GLY A 126 8.02 -4.93 -11.28
N ASN A 127 8.07 -5.94 -12.16
CA ASN A 127 7.40 -5.89 -13.45
C ASN A 127 5.90 -6.23 -13.38
N PHE A 128 5.46 -6.91 -12.32
CA PHE A 128 4.06 -7.26 -12.16
C PHE A 128 3.20 -6.00 -12.04
N TYR A 129 2.17 -5.86 -12.86
CA TYR A 129 1.39 -4.63 -13.06
C TYR A 129 2.22 -3.41 -13.50
N SER A 130 3.47 -3.60 -13.95
CA SER A 130 4.40 -2.51 -14.30
C SER A 130 4.70 -1.57 -13.13
N ARG A 131 4.68 -2.06 -11.88
CA ARG A 131 4.82 -1.24 -10.66
C ARG A 131 6.06 -0.37 -10.66
N ALA A 132 7.19 -0.83 -11.18
CA ALA A 132 8.39 -0.02 -11.26
C ALA A 132 8.16 1.31 -12.01
N ASN A 133 7.49 1.26 -13.17
CA ASN A 133 7.17 2.46 -13.92
C ASN A 133 6.05 3.27 -13.26
N VAL A 134 5.07 2.59 -12.68
CA VAL A 134 3.90 3.24 -12.06
C VAL A 134 4.33 4.03 -10.83
N PHE A 135 5.08 3.44 -9.92
CA PHE A 135 5.52 4.14 -8.70
C PHE A 135 6.48 5.27 -9.01
N ASN A 136 7.37 5.11 -10.01
CA ASN A 136 8.18 6.23 -10.49
C ASN A 136 7.30 7.38 -11.02
N ASN A 137 6.27 7.08 -11.81
CA ASN A 137 5.35 8.09 -12.34
C ASN A 137 4.38 8.67 -11.28
N MET A 138 4.20 7.98 -10.17
CA MET A 138 3.46 8.45 -9.00
C MET A 138 4.33 9.25 -8.01
N GLY A 139 5.61 9.46 -8.33
CA GLY A 139 6.50 10.32 -7.57
C GLY A 139 7.13 9.70 -6.34
N PHE A 140 7.22 8.37 -6.28
CA PHE A 140 8.04 7.71 -5.26
C PHE A 140 9.53 7.87 -5.57
N ASP A 141 10.33 8.21 -4.56
CA ASP A 141 11.78 8.35 -4.67
C ASP A 141 12.45 6.99 -4.88
N THR A 142 11.94 5.95 -4.21
CA THR A 142 12.46 4.58 -4.32
C THR A 142 11.35 3.55 -4.47
N PHE A 143 11.67 2.46 -5.17
CA PHE A 143 10.86 1.26 -5.21
C PHE A 143 11.72 0.01 -5.00
N THR A 144 11.48 -0.69 -3.89
CA THR A 144 12.15 -1.95 -3.55
C THR A 144 11.23 -3.12 -3.85
N SER A 145 11.54 -3.86 -4.92
CA SER A 145 10.82 -5.08 -5.29
C SER A 145 11.61 -6.33 -4.87
N LYS A 146 10.99 -7.51 -5.00
CA LYS A 146 11.57 -8.81 -4.65
C LYS A 146 13.00 -9.00 -5.17
N GLU A 147 13.31 -8.47 -6.35
CA GLU A 147 14.63 -8.59 -6.98
C GLU A 147 15.74 -7.89 -6.16
N PHE A 148 15.37 -6.96 -5.30
CA PHE A 148 16.26 -6.21 -4.42
C PHE A 148 16.17 -6.62 -2.95
N MET A 149 15.36 -7.65 -2.65
CA MET A 149 15.17 -8.18 -1.30
C MET A 149 15.91 -9.51 -1.16
N ASN A 150 16.56 -9.70 -0.01
CA ASN A 150 17.10 -11.01 0.37
C ASN A 150 15.95 -11.88 0.91
N VAL A 151 15.16 -12.46 0.02
CA VAL A 151 14.05 -13.33 0.39
C VAL A 151 14.60 -14.62 0.98
N LEU A 152 14.57 -14.74 2.30
CA LEU A 152 15.11 -15.89 3.03
C LEU A 152 14.12 -17.04 3.07
N GLN A 153 12.80 -16.74 3.02
CA GLN A 153 11.75 -17.74 3.16
C GLN A 153 10.63 -17.52 2.13
N THR A 154 10.08 -18.64 1.67
CA THR A 154 8.91 -18.65 0.81
C THR A 154 7.84 -19.60 1.39
N THR A 155 6.59 -19.37 0.99
CA THR A 155 5.51 -20.34 1.20
C THR A 155 5.75 -21.59 0.35
N GLU A 156 5.01 -22.66 0.57
CA GLU A 156 5.06 -23.89 -0.24
C GLU A 156 4.79 -23.60 -1.74
N ASN A 157 4.00 -22.58 -2.03
CA ASN A 157 3.67 -22.15 -3.39
C ASN A 157 4.68 -21.14 -3.98
N GLY A 158 5.77 -20.88 -3.28
CA GLY A 158 6.86 -20.03 -3.76
C GLY A 158 6.65 -18.52 -3.61
N TRP A 159 5.58 -18.07 -2.93
CA TRP A 159 5.42 -16.66 -2.58
C TRP A 159 6.39 -16.27 -1.47
N ALA A 160 6.92 -15.06 -1.53
CA ALA A 160 7.72 -14.53 -0.44
C ALA A 160 6.86 -14.44 0.84
N LYS A 161 7.47 -14.72 1.99
CA LYS A 161 6.82 -14.47 3.28
C LYS A 161 6.92 -12.99 3.61
N ASP A 162 5.80 -12.41 4.02
CA ASP A 162 5.67 -10.95 4.26
C ASP A 162 6.54 -10.44 5.42
N GLU A 163 7.07 -11.34 6.26
CA GLU A 163 7.98 -10.96 7.37
C GLU A 163 9.20 -10.15 6.89
N ILE A 164 9.66 -10.38 5.63
CA ILE A 164 10.78 -9.66 5.04
C ILE A 164 10.48 -8.17 4.87
N LEU A 165 9.20 -7.80 4.68
CA LEU A 165 8.79 -6.41 4.45
C LEU A 165 9.12 -5.50 5.63
N THR A 166 8.98 -5.99 6.87
CA THR A 166 9.31 -5.20 8.06
C THR A 166 10.75 -4.71 8.06
N GLN A 167 11.70 -5.61 7.73
CA GLN A 167 13.10 -5.26 7.63
C GLN A 167 13.34 -4.22 6.54
N HIS A 168 12.80 -4.45 5.34
CA HIS A 168 13.01 -3.55 4.21
C HIS A 168 12.30 -2.20 4.35
N ILE A 169 11.18 -2.12 5.08
CA ILE A 169 10.58 -0.84 5.47
C ILE A 169 11.56 -0.05 6.33
N MET A 170 12.14 -0.66 7.35
CA MET A 170 13.13 -0.01 8.22
C MET A 170 14.36 0.43 7.42
N GLU A 171 14.90 -0.44 6.57
CA GLU A 171 16.04 -0.12 5.70
C GLU A 171 15.74 1.05 4.76
N ALA A 172 14.54 1.12 4.18
CA ALA A 172 14.14 2.23 3.32
C ALA A 172 14.11 3.55 4.10
N MET A 173 13.52 3.55 5.30
CA MET A 173 13.44 4.72 6.17
C MET A 173 14.83 5.17 6.66
N ASP A 174 15.76 4.25 6.88
CA ASP A 174 17.13 4.56 7.27
C ASP A 174 17.96 5.25 6.14
N THR A 175 17.44 5.28 4.90
CA THR A 175 18.11 5.97 3.77
C THR A 175 17.93 7.47 3.77
N THR A 176 17.00 8.00 4.53
CA THR A 176 16.63 9.42 4.59
C THR A 176 16.91 10.00 5.97
N LYS A 177 16.85 11.31 6.11
CA LYS A 177 17.00 12.03 7.39
C LYS A 177 15.72 12.75 7.81
N GLN A 178 14.80 12.88 6.90
CA GLN A 178 13.47 13.45 7.09
C GLN A 178 12.48 12.34 7.42
N GLU A 179 11.27 12.73 7.73
CA GLU A 179 10.13 11.82 7.86
C GLU A 179 9.82 11.11 6.54
N ASP A 180 9.33 9.90 6.63
CA ASP A 180 9.10 9.03 5.49
C ASP A 180 7.63 8.69 5.28
N PHE A 181 7.24 8.62 4.02
CA PHE A 181 6.04 7.96 3.55
C PHE A 181 6.41 6.63 2.89
N VAL A 182 5.97 5.55 3.49
CA VAL A 182 6.21 4.19 2.99
C VAL A 182 4.88 3.56 2.56
N PHE A 183 4.79 3.12 1.31
CA PHE A 183 3.67 2.34 0.81
C PHE A 183 4.15 0.91 0.48
N THR A 184 3.59 -0.08 1.16
CA THR A 184 4.00 -1.47 1.04
C THR A 184 2.82 -2.35 0.64
N VAL A 185 3.04 -3.26 -0.32
CA VAL A 185 2.08 -4.29 -0.74
C VAL A 185 2.67 -5.66 -0.48
N SER A 186 1.95 -6.50 0.27
CA SER A 186 2.36 -7.88 0.57
C SER A 186 2.00 -8.86 -0.54
N VAL A 187 2.53 -10.09 -0.51
CA VAL A 187 2.21 -11.14 -1.50
C VAL A 187 1.94 -12.51 -0.88
N GLN A 188 2.28 -12.74 0.37
CA GLN A 188 2.19 -14.06 0.99
C GLN A 188 0.78 -14.68 0.89
N GLY A 189 -0.27 -13.87 1.02
CA GLY A 189 -1.67 -14.30 0.93
C GLY A 189 -2.18 -14.55 -0.48
N HIS A 190 -1.34 -14.39 -1.52
CA HIS A 190 -1.75 -14.57 -2.92
C HIS A 190 -2.19 -16.01 -3.21
N GLY A 191 -3.14 -16.19 -4.13
CA GLY A 191 -3.73 -17.47 -4.49
C GLY A 191 -2.72 -18.56 -4.91
N ASN A 192 -3.20 -19.72 -5.33
CA ASN A 192 -2.51 -21.00 -5.42
C ASN A 192 -2.27 -21.61 -4.01
N TYR A 193 -3.34 -21.76 -3.26
CA TYR A 193 -3.26 -22.46 -1.97
C TYR A 193 -2.91 -23.94 -2.20
N PRO A 194 -2.11 -24.58 -1.31
CA PRO A 194 -1.79 -25.99 -1.44
C PRO A 194 -3.08 -26.84 -1.38
N GLU A 195 -3.10 -27.89 -2.18
CA GLU A 195 -4.14 -28.93 -2.04
C GLU A 195 -3.91 -29.64 -0.70
N THR A 196 -4.96 -29.73 0.11
CA THR A 196 -4.94 -30.43 1.41
C THR A 196 -4.96 -31.95 1.23
#